data_d9d26acfd0825738ad5a882ad0d07aed
#
_entry.id   d9d26acfd0825738ad5a882ad0d07aed
#
_cell.length_a   1.000
_cell.length_b   1.000
_cell.length_c   1.000
_cell.angle_alpha   90.00
_cell.angle_beta   90.00
_cell.angle_gamma   90.00
#
_symmetry.space_group_name_H-M   'P 1'
#
loop_
_entity.id
_entity.type
_entity.pdbx_description
1 polymer ?
#
loop_
_entity_poly.entity_id
_entity_poly.type
_entity_poly.pdbx_seq_one_letter_code
_entity_poly.pdbx_strand_id
1 'polypeptide(L)'
;MFKKMIKRISLTSLLLFFLGSVNIYGADAICYNCPPQWADWASQLKMIKKHLGYDIPHDNKNSGQTLSQLLAEKNSPVADVAYYGVSFGIQAGQKGVVEAYKPRNFNEIPDGLKDPQGKWFTIHSGTLGFFVNVDALEGKPTPKSWSDLLKPMYKGMIGYLDPSSAFVGYAGAVAVNRAMGGNLDNFDPGINYFKKLAENDPIVPKQTSYARVLSGEIPILFDYDFNAYRGKYKDKANVVFVIPQEG
;
A
#
# COMPACT_ATOMS: atom_id res chain seq x y z
N MET A 1 75.58 -47.48 -8.54
CA MET A 1 75.21 -46.39 -7.67
C MET A 1 74.40 -45.38 -8.50
N PHE A 2 73.03 -45.49 -8.46
CA PHE A 2 72.15 -44.77 -9.36
C PHE A 2 71.70 -43.47 -8.72
N LYS A 3 71.98 -42.32 -9.37
CA LYS A 3 71.37 -41.04 -9.06
C LYS A 3 70.09 -40.86 -9.88
N LYS A 4 68.94 -40.93 -9.21
CA LYS A 4 67.62 -40.58 -9.81
C LYS A 4 67.53 -39.07 -9.95
N MET A 5 67.43 -38.57 -11.17
CA MET A 5 67.06 -37.22 -11.51
C MET A 5 65.52 -37.09 -11.49
N ILE A 6 64.99 -36.37 -10.52
CA ILE A 6 63.56 -36.04 -10.47
C ILE A 6 63.31 -34.80 -11.34
N LYS A 7 62.65 -34.99 -12.49
CA LYS A 7 62.11 -33.88 -13.30
C LYS A 7 60.94 -33.28 -12.58
N ARG A 8 61.06 -32.02 -12.17
CA ARG A 8 59.90 -31.21 -11.74
C ARG A 8 59.11 -30.79 -12.95
N ILE A 9 57.89 -31.32 -13.09
CA ILE A 9 56.90 -30.85 -14.05
C ILE A 9 56.15 -29.70 -13.36
N SER A 10 56.39 -28.47 -13.85
CA SER A 10 55.65 -27.29 -13.45
C SER A 10 54.30 -27.35 -14.17
N LEU A 11 53.23 -27.64 -13.43
CA LEU A 11 51.86 -27.59 -13.92
C LEU A 11 51.35 -26.16 -13.73
N THR A 12 51.54 -25.34 -14.74
CA THR A 12 50.93 -24.00 -14.77
C THR A 12 49.46 -24.19 -15.16
N SER A 13 48.57 -24.25 -14.16
CA SER A 13 47.14 -24.25 -14.37
C SER A 13 46.72 -22.88 -14.89
N LEU A 14 46.43 -22.79 -16.17
CA LEU A 14 45.84 -21.64 -16.81
C LEU A 14 44.33 -21.60 -16.41
N LEU A 15 44.05 -20.86 -15.32
CA LEU A 15 42.67 -20.55 -14.93
C LEU A 15 42.11 -19.54 -15.92
N LEU A 16 41.46 -20.01 -16.97
CA LEU A 16 40.62 -19.19 -17.84
C LEU A 16 39.39 -18.75 -16.99
N PHE A 17 39.46 -17.55 -16.42
CA PHE A 17 38.28 -16.85 -15.94
C PHE A 17 37.38 -16.54 -17.16
N PHE A 18 36.38 -17.38 -17.39
CA PHE A 18 35.24 -16.98 -18.20
C PHE A 18 34.53 -15.86 -17.42
N LEU A 19 34.90 -14.61 -17.68
CA LEU A 19 34.08 -13.45 -17.41
C LEU A 19 32.86 -13.53 -18.34
N GLY A 20 31.94 -14.41 -18.05
CA GLY A 20 30.59 -14.29 -18.55
C GLY A 20 30.08 -12.93 -18.07
N SER A 21 29.84 -12.02 -19.00
CA SER A 21 29.12 -10.78 -18.75
C SER A 21 27.75 -11.18 -18.23
N VAL A 22 27.61 -11.29 -16.90
CA VAL A 22 26.31 -11.27 -16.28
C VAL A 22 25.77 -9.90 -16.62
N ASN A 23 24.91 -9.82 -17.63
CA ASN A 23 24.07 -8.65 -17.83
C ASN A 23 23.21 -8.57 -16.55
N ILE A 24 23.71 -7.86 -15.56
CA ILE A 24 22.89 -7.36 -14.47
C ILE A 24 22.00 -6.32 -15.16
N TYR A 25 20.86 -6.74 -15.65
CA TYR A 25 19.79 -5.81 -15.97
C TYR A 25 19.41 -5.18 -14.64
N GLY A 26 20.00 -4.03 -14.34
CA GLY A 26 19.53 -3.15 -13.28
C GLY A 26 18.06 -2.88 -13.55
N ALA A 27 17.26 -2.82 -12.53
CA ALA A 27 15.88 -2.39 -12.66
C ALA A 27 15.86 -0.98 -13.28
N ASP A 28 14.97 -0.74 -14.24
CA ASP A 28 14.83 0.58 -14.90
C ASP A 28 14.37 1.64 -13.89
N ALA A 29 13.58 1.25 -12.89
CA ALA A 29 13.17 2.07 -11.75
C ALA A 29 12.66 1.15 -10.64
N ILE A 30 12.74 1.57 -9.39
CA ILE A 30 12.26 0.84 -8.21
C ILE A 30 11.11 1.59 -7.58
N CYS A 31 9.95 0.93 -7.41
CA CYS A 31 8.77 1.50 -6.76
C CYS A 31 8.56 0.90 -5.37
N TYR A 32 8.64 1.73 -4.33
CA TYR A 32 8.24 1.31 -2.98
C TYR A 32 6.73 1.45 -2.80
N ASN A 33 6.12 0.39 -2.28
CA ASN A 33 4.69 0.30 -1.98
C ASN A 33 3.79 0.47 -3.22
N CYS A 34 4.12 -0.23 -4.31
CA CYS A 34 3.24 -0.34 -5.49
C CYS A 34 2.60 -1.74 -5.54
N PRO A 35 1.78 -2.13 -4.54
CA PRO A 35 1.30 -3.50 -4.40
C PRO A 35 0.27 -3.84 -5.49
N PRO A 36 0.42 -4.97 -6.20
CA PRO A 36 -0.43 -5.33 -7.34
C PRO A 36 -1.93 -5.36 -7.04
N GLN A 37 -2.31 -5.65 -5.80
CA GLN A 37 -3.70 -5.76 -5.38
C GLN A 37 -4.35 -4.43 -4.97
N TRP A 38 -3.56 -3.37 -4.80
CA TRP A 38 -4.05 -2.06 -4.43
C TRP A 38 -4.15 -1.13 -5.64
N ALA A 39 -5.27 -0.42 -5.79
CA ALA A 39 -5.50 0.55 -6.87
C ALA A 39 -5.13 0.00 -8.27
N ASP A 40 -5.26 -1.30 -8.47
CA ASP A 40 -4.90 -2.02 -9.70
C ASP A 40 -3.47 -1.76 -10.22
N TRP A 41 -2.49 -1.63 -9.30
CA TRP A 41 -1.08 -1.49 -9.67
C TRP A 41 -0.59 -2.61 -10.60
N ALA A 42 -1.14 -3.83 -10.50
CA ALA A 42 -0.80 -4.92 -11.42
C ALA A 42 -1.01 -4.56 -12.88
N SER A 43 -2.14 -3.93 -13.22
CA SER A 43 -2.42 -3.49 -14.58
C SER A 43 -1.54 -2.31 -14.98
N GLN A 44 -1.28 -1.38 -14.06
CA GLN A 44 -0.41 -0.22 -14.30
C GLN A 44 1.02 -0.66 -14.61
N LEU A 45 1.61 -1.53 -13.78
CA LEU A 45 2.96 -2.07 -14.00
C LEU A 45 3.06 -2.85 -15.32
N LYS A 46 2.03 -3.66 -15.65
CA LYS A 46 1.95 -4.37 -16.93
C LYS A 46 1.91 -3.42 -18.12
N MET A 47 1.17 -2.30 -18.02
CA MET A 47 1.10 -1.30 -19.07
C MET A 47 2.41 -0.54 -19.24
N ILE A 48 3.11 -0.21 -18.15
CA ILE A 48 4.45 0.40 -18.18
C ILE A 48 5.41 -0.54 -18.92
N LYS A 49 5.44 -1.82 -18.55
CA LYS A 49 6.29 -2.82 -19.23
C LYS A 49 5.96 -2.94 -20.72
N LYS A 50 4.66 -2.98 -21.06
CA LYS A 50 4.21 -3.11 -22.45
C LYS A 50 4.57 -1.92 -23.33
N HIS A 51 4.43 -0.69 -22.82
CA HIS A 51 4.57 0.53 -23.63
C HIS A 51 5.94 1.19 -23.54
N LEU A 52 6.64 1.03 -22.41
CA LEU A 52 7.93 1.65 -22.16
C LEU A 52 9.08 0.64 -22.10
N GLY A 53 8.78 -0.66 -22.02
CA GLY A 53 9.78 -1.71 -21.89
C GLY A 53 10.31 -1.89 -20.45
N TYR A 54 9.94 -1.04 -19.51
CA TYR A 54 10.49 -1.01 -18.17
C TYR A 54 9.92 -2.10 -17.28
N ASP A 55 10.79 -2.81 -16.56
CA ASP A 55 10.43 -3.74 -15.50
C ASP A 55 10.67 -3.06 -14.16
N ILE A 56 9.57 -2.80 -13.43
CA ILE A 56 9.61 -2.03 -12.19
C ILE A 56 9.45 -2.96 -11.00
N PRO A 57 10.53 -3.29 -10.28
CA PRO A 57 10.46 -3.95 -8.99
C PRO A 57 9.62 -3.14 -8.00
N HIS A 58 8.80 -3.85 -7.25
CA HIS A 58 7.87 -3.26 -6.30
C HIS A 58 7.73 -4.16 -5.07
N ASP A 59 7.17 -3.62 -4.02
CA ASP A 59 6.91 -4.34 -2.79
C ASP A 59 5.53 -4.03 -2.20
N ASN A 60 5.16 -4.79 -1.17
CA ASN A 60 3.93 -4.64 -0.42
C ASN A 60 4.23 -4.04 0.95
N LYS A 61 4.36 -2.73 1.01
CA LYS A 61 4.47 -1.96 2.25
C LYS A 61 3.15 -1.26 2.57
N ASN A 62 3.07 -0.64 3.72
CA ASN A 62 2.12 0.44 3.98
C ASN A 62 2.84 1.79 3.92
N SER A 63 2.08 2.89 4.02
CA SER A 63 2.64 4.25 3.91
C SER A 63 3.71 4.56 4.95
N GLY A 64 3.52 4.11 6.20
CA GLY A 64 4.48 4.32 7.29
C GLY A 64 5.76 3.51 7.11
N GLN A 65 5.66 2.26 6.68
CA GLN A 65 6.81 1.43 6.34
C GLN A 65 7.62 2.04 5.20
N THR A 66 6.94 2.56 4.17
CA THR A 66 7.57 3.26 3.06
C THR A 66 8.34 4.49 3.53
N LEU A 67 7.72 5.36 4.32
CA LEU A 67 8.38 6.54 4.88
C LEU A 67 9.57 6.17 5.76
N SER A 68 9.41 5.15 6.60
CA SER A 68 10.51 4.68 7.48
C SER A 68 11.70 4.17 6.68
N GLN A 69 11.46 3.46 5.58
CA GLN A 69 12.53 2.98 4.72
C GLN A 69 13.22 4.13 3.98
N LEU A 70 12.48 5.07 3.41
CA LEU A 70 13.07 6.28 2.79
C LEU A 70 13.95 7.06 3.77
N LEU A 71 13.54 7.13 5.04
CA LEU A 71 14.35 7.76 6.10
C LEU A 71 15.63 6.99 6.39
N ALA A 72 15.57 5.68 6.45
CA ALA A 72 16.74 4.82 6.68
C ALA A 72 17.74 4.89 5.52
N GLU A 73 17.24 5.05 4.30
CA GLU A 73 18.04 5.10 3.07
C GLU A 73 18.41 6.54 2.63
N LYS A 74 18.13 7.55 3.45
CA LYS A 74 18.31 8.97 3.09
C LYS A 74 19.70 9.29 2.53
N ASN A 75 20.75 8.67 3.06
CA ASN A 75 22.13 8.91 2.64
C ASN A 75 22.59 8.00 1.47
N SER A 76 21.77 7.02 1.11
CA SER A 76 22.03 6.10 0.00
C SER A 76 20.68 5.64 -0.58
N PRO A 77 19.95 6.53 -1.30
CA PRO A 77 18.62 6.25 -1.82
C PRO A 77 18.60 5.04 -2.76
N VAL A 78 17.56 4.22 -2.64
CA VAL A 78 17.36 3.02 -3.45
C VAL A 78 16.13 3.15 -4.34
N ALA A 79 15.02 3.69 -3.82
CA ALA A 79 13.79 3.83 -4.59
C ALA A 79 13.80 5.07 -5.47
N ASP A 80 13.30 4.92 -6.70
CA ASP A 80 13.06 6.03 -7.62
C ASP A 80 11.66 6.62 -7.42
N VAL A 81 10.70 5.79 -7.02
CA VAL A 81 9.31 6.19 -6.79
C VAL A 81 8.82 5.57 -5.48
N ALA A 82 8.08 6.36 -4.70
CA ALA A 82 7.40 5.89 -3.50
C ALA A 82 5.91 6.24 -3.57
N TYR A 83 5.06 5.24 -3.37
CA TYR A 83 3.62 5.39 -3.32
C TYR A 83 3.11 5.33 -1.88
N TYR A 84 2.37 6.34 -1.45
CA TYR A 84 1.83 6.43 -0.10
C TYR A 84 0.64 7.40 -0.04
N GLY A 85 -0.08 7.41 1.05
CA GLY A 85 -1.13 8.38 1.29
C GLY A 85 -0.58 9.79 1.49
N VAL A 86 -1.36 10.81 1.16
CA VAL A 86 -0.94 12.21 1.08
C VAL A 86 -0.28 12.73 2.36
N SER A 87 -0.75 12.36 3.55
CA SER A 87 -0.14 12.79 4.82
C SER A 87 1.31 12.29 4.99
N PHE A 88 1.63 11.13 4.45
CA PHE A 88 2.99 10.59 4.43
C PHE A 88 3.85 11.25 3.35
N GLY A 89 3.25 11.65 2.20
CA GLY A 89 3.91 12.48 1.19
C GLY A 89 4.34 13.84 1.71
N ILE A 90 3.46 14.51 2.46
CA ILE A 90 3.77 15.76 3.15
C ILE A 90 4.95 15.57 4.11
N GLN A 91 4.91 14.51 4.94
CA GLN A 91 6.01 14.20 5.87
C GLN A 91 7.32 13.88 5.15
N ALA A 92 7.28 13.11 4.06
CA ALA A 92 8.46 12.80 3.25
C ALA A 92 9.13 14.06 2.70
N GLY A 93 8.32 15.00 2.19
CA GLY A 93 8.79 16.31 1.73
C GLY A 93 9.41 17.15 2.85
N GLN A 94 8.77 17.21 4.03
CA GLN A 94 9.27 17.93 5.20
C GLN A 94 10.58 17.33 5.75
N LYS A 95 10.72 16.00 5.71
CA LYS A 95 11.91 15.28 6.19
C LYS A 95 13.06 15.27 5.17
N GLY A 96 12.83 15.77 3.95
CA GLY A 96 13.83 15.86 2.90
C GLY A 96 14.34 14.48 2.44
N VAL A 97 13.43 13.53 2.25
CA VAL A 97 13.72 12.18 1.73
C VAL A 97 13.14 11.94 0.34
N VAL A 98 12.65 13.01 -0.29
CA VAL A 98 12.17 13.02 -1.68
C VAL A 98 12.69 14.26 -2.39
N GLU A 99 12.98 14.12 -3.67
CA GLU A 99 13.34 15.21 -4.55
C GLU A 99 12.10 15.85 -5.19
N ALA A 100 12.25 17.07 -5.69
CA ALA A 100 11.20 17.76 -6.41
C ALA A 100 11.13 17.26 -7.85
N TYR A 101 9.96 16.78 -8.25
CA TYR A 101 9.70 16.37 -9.63
C TYR A 101 8.29 16.81 -10.06
N LYS A 102 8.18 17.42 -11.23
CA LYS A 102 6.91 17.85 -11.83
C LYS A 102 6.68 17.08 -13.11
N PRO A 103 5.79 16.07 -13.13
CA PRO A 103 5.46 15.35 -14.34
C PRO A 103 4.77 16.26 -15.36
N ARG A 104 4.69 15.80 -16.61
CA ARG A 104 4.14 16.57 -17.74
C ARG A 104 2.80 17.26 -17.43
N ASN A 105 1.89 16.56 -16.75
CA ASN A 105 0.55 17.05 -16.43
C ASN A 105 0.42 17.58 -15.00
N PHE A 106 1.54 17.94 -14.37
CA PHE A 106 1.55 18.39 -12.97
C PHE A 106 0.59 19.57 -12.72
N ASN A 107 0.49 20.49 -13.67
CA ASN A 107 -0.38 21.68 -13.52
C ASN A 107 -1.87 21.35 -13.58
N GLU A 108 -2.25 20.20 -14.15
CA GLU A 108 -3.63 19.72 -14.22
C GLU A 108 -4.12 19.12 -12.88
N ILE A 109 -3.19 18.79 -11.96
CA ILE A 109 -3.54 18.30 -10.64
C ILE A 109 -4.07 19.50 -9.82
N PRO A 110 -5.26 19.38 -9.19
CA PRO A 110 -5.83 20.45 -8.39
C PRO A 110 -4.90 20.92 -7.26
N ASP A 111 -4.96 22.21 -6.92
CA ASP A 111 -4.26 22.73 -5.76
C ASP A 111 -4.80 22.05 -4.49
N GLY A 112 -3.91 21.80 -3.53
CA GLY A 112 -4.21 20.98 -2.35
C GLY A 112 -4.02 19.49 -2.54
N LEU A 113 -3.95 18.98 -3.79
CA LEU A 113 -3.63 17.61 -4.12
C LEU A 113 -2.20 17.41 -4.67
N LYS A 114 -1.37 18.44 -4.55
CA LYS A 114 0.05 18.45 -4.90
C LYS A 114 0.82 19.44 -4.03
N ASP A 115 2.10 19.17 -3.84
CA ASP A 115 3.04 20.17 -3.32
C ASP A 115 3.44 21.13 -4.43
N PRO A 116 3.31 22.46 -4.27
CA PRO A 116 3.68 23.43 -5.30
C PRO A 116 5.14 23.30 -5.77
N GLN A 117 6.02 22.80 -4.91
CA GLN A 117 7.43 22.55 -5.21
C GLN A 117 7.66 21.22 -5.91
N GLY A 118 6.63 20.34 -6.00
CA GLY A 118 6.72 19.04 -6.66
C GLY A 118 7.32 17.92 -5.82
N LYS A 119 7.39 18.06 -4.49
CA LYS A 119 7.89 16.98 -3.61
C LYS A 119 6.94 15.81 -3.47
N TRP A 120 5.65 16.02 -3.73
CA TRP A 120 4.63 14.98 -3.83
C TRP A 120 3.48 15.47 -4.71
N PHE A 121 2.73 14.53 -5.26
CA PHE A 121 1.50 14.80 -6.00
C PHE A 121 0.59 13.58 -5.98
N THR A 122 -0.71 13.83 -6.05
CA THR A 122 -1.74 12.80 -6.05
C THR A 122 -1.96 12.26 -7.46
N ILE A 123 -1.94 10.94 -7.62
CA ILE A 123 -2.21 10.27 -8.89
C ILE A 123 -3.62 9.71 -9.00
N HIS A 124 -4.30 9.50 -7.88
CA HIS A 124 -5.70 9.12 -7.79
C HIS A 124 -6.27 9.45 -6.42
N SER A 125 -7.58 9.49 -6.32
CA SER A 125 -8.34 9.61 -5.09
C SER A 125 -9.46 8.58 -5.07
N GLY A 126 -10.09 8.37 -3.92
CA GLY A 126 -11.22 7.48 -3.75
C GLY A 126 -12.07 7.90 -2.55
N THR A 127 -13.29 7.38 -2.51
CA THR A 127 -14.19 7.53 -1.36
C THR A 127 -13.94 6.43 -0.37
N LEU A 128 -13.76 6.77 0.90
CA LEU A 128 -13.66 5.79 1.98
C LEU A 128 -15.04 5.31 2.41
N GLY A 129 -15.16 4.02 2.69
CA GLY A 129 -16.41 3.41 3.15
C GLY A 129 -16.18 1.97 3.58
N PHE A 130 -17.23 1.14 3.42
CA PHE A 130 -17.16 -0.27 3.73
C PHE A 130 -17.04 -1.08 2.44
N PHE A 131 -15.96 -1.82 2.31
CA PHE A 131 -15.80 -2.87 1.33
C PHE A 131 -16.32 -4.16 1.94
N VAL A 132 -17.46 -4.66 1.48
CA VAL A 132 -18.21 -5.75 2.11
C VAL A 132 -18.28 -6.95 1.17
N ASN A 133 -17.87 -8.12 1.65
CA ASN A 133 -18.15 -9.40 1.03
C ASN A 133 -19.53 -9.89 1.52
N VAL A 134 -20.53 -9.90 0.61
CA VAL A 134 -21.90 -10.21 0.96
C VAL A 134 -22.09 -11.66 1.38
N ASP A 135 -21.39 -12.59 0.74
CA ASP A 135 -21.48 -14.01 1.06
C ASP A 135 -20.90 -14.30 2.47
N ALA A 136 -19.84 -13.58 2.85
CA ALA A 136 -19.21 -13.73 4.16
C ALA A 136 -20.02 -13.10 5.31
N LEU A 137 -21.09 -12.37 5.03
CA LEU A 137 -22.01 -11.89 6.06
C LEU A 137 -22.92 -13.00 6.62
N GLU A 138 -22.96 -14.16 5.98
CA GLU A 138 -23.76 -15.32 6.46
C GLU A 138 -25.24 -14.99 6.70
N GLY A 139 -25.82 -14.22 5.80
CA GLY A 139 -27.22 -13.79 5.89
C GLY A 139 -27.49 -12.58 6.80
N LYS A 140 -26.47 -12.04 7.48
CA LYS A 140 -26.60 -10.78 8.21
C LYS A 140 -26.77 -9.61 7.25
N PRO A 141 -27.50 -8.55 7.63
CA PRO A 141 -27.69 -7.39 6.77
C PRO A 141 -26.35 -6.68 6.50
N THR A 142 -26.21 -6.07 5.32
CA THR A 142 -25.08 -5.19 5.01
C THR A 142 -25.17 -3.94 5.89
N PRO A 143 -24.12 -3.57 6.65
CA PRO A 143 -24.12 -2.36 7.49
C PRO A 143 -24.24 -1.11 6.62
N LYS A 144 -24.96 -0.09 7.11
CA LYS A 144 -25.21 1.17 6.39
C LYS A 144 -24.65 2.39 7.09
N SER A 145 -24.18 2.25 8.31
CA SER A 145 -23.67 3.33 9.15
C SER A 145 -22.48 2.87 9.98
N TRP A 146 -21.66 3.83 10.43
CA TRP A 146 -20.59 3.54 11.38
C TRP A 146 -21.17 2.92 12.67
N SER A 147 -22.34 3.40 13.09
CA SER A 147 -23.02 2.91 14.29
C SER A 147 -23.50 1.46 14.15
N ASP A 148 -23.83 1.00 12.94
CA ASP A 148 -24.18 -0.39 12.71
C ASP A 148 -23.05 -1.35 13.08
N LEU A 149 -21.80 -0.96 12.83
CA LEU A 149 -20.63 -1.79 13.11
C LEU A 149 -20.39 -2.05 14.61
N LEU A 150 -21.03 -1.27 15.48
CA LEU A 150 -20.99 -1.49 16.93
C LEU A 150 -21.96 -2.59 17.39
N LYS A 151 -22.84 -3.09 16.51
CA LYS A 151 -23.79 -4.15 16.84
C LYS A 151 -23.06 -5.49 17.03
N PRO A 152 -23.37 -6.26 18.09
CA PRO A 152 -22.70 -7.55 18.38
C PRO A 152 -22.79 -8.58 17.25
N MET A 153 -23.77 -8.43 16.35
CA MET A 153 -23.91 -9.34 15.20
C MET A 153 -22.74 -9.32 14.23
N TYR A 154 -21.91 -8.26 14.21
CA TYR A 154 -20.72 -8.12 13.37
C TYR A 154 -19.41 -8.47 14.11
N LYS A 155 -19.50 -9.09 15.30
CA LYS A 155 -18.32 -9.50 16.04
C LYS A 155 -17.41 -10.41 15.23
N GLY A 156 -16.10 -10.08 15.16
CA GLY A 156 -15.10 -10.78 14.38
C GLY A 156 -15.16 -10.57 12.86
N MET A 157 -16.06 -9.69 12.37
CA MET A 157 -16.29 -9.48 10.94
C MET A 157 -15.69 -8.20 10.38
N ILE A 158 -15.24 -7.28 11.25
CA ILE A 158 -14.86 -5.94 10.89
C ILE A 158 -13.34 -5.85 10.82
N GLY A 159 -12.81 -5.28 9.74
CA GLY A 159 -11.40 -4.99 9.58
C GLY A 159 -11.14 -3.53 9.26
N TYR A 160 -10.02 -3.02 9.74
CA TYR A 160 -9.45 -1.73 9.32
C TYR A 160 -7.93 -1.78 9.50
N LEU A 161 -7.20 -1.08 8.64
CA LEU A 161 -5.75 -1.05 8.75
C LEU A 161 -5.32 -0.17 9.95
N ASP A 162 -4.16 -0.49 10.51
CA ASP A 162 -3.59 0.25 11.64
C ASP A 162 -3.44 1.75 11.30
N PRO A 163 -4.17 2.65 11.98
CA PRO A 163 -4.14 4.09 11.72
C PRO A 163 -2.77 4.75 11.93
N SER A 164 -1.91 4.13 12.73
CA SER A 164 -0.57 4.67 13.03
C SER A 164 0.43 4.49 11.87
N SER A 165 0.17 3.52 10.99
CA SER A 165 1.11 3.12 9.94
C SER A 165 0.52 3.10 8.53
N ALA A 166 -0.80 2.93 8.38
CA ALA A 166 -1.47 2.87 7.09
C ALA A 166 -2.36 4.10 6.86
N PHE A 167 -2.18 4.78 5.71
CA PHE A 167 -2.97 5.98 5.42
C PHE A 167 -4.48 5.70 5.37
N VAL A 168 -4.91 4.58 4.80
CA VAL A 168 -6.34 4.22 4.77
C VAL A 168 -6.90 4.01 6.17
N GLY A 169 -6.12 3.45 7.10
CA GLY A 169 -6.50 3.34 8.51
C GLY A 169 -6.63 4.71 9.18
N TYR A 170 -5.66 5.61 8.93
CA TYR A 170 -5.73 7.00 9.42
C TYR A 170 -6.95 7.73 8.84
N ALA A 171 -7.19 7.61 7.53
CA ALA A 171 -8.37 8.21 6.89
C ALA A 171 -9.67 7.65 7.48
N GLY A 172 -9.73 6.35 7.77
CA GLY A 172 -10.85 5.72 8.47
C GLY A 172 -11.07 6.29 9.87
N ALA A 173 -9.99 6.48 10.63
CA ALA A 173 -10.09 7.08 11.96
C ALA A 173 -10.61 8.53 11.90
N VAL A 174 -10.17 9.32 10.91
CA VAL A 174 -10.67 10.68 10.69
C VAL A 174 -12.15 10.67 10.29
N ALA A 175 -12.55 9.80 9.38
CA ALA A 175 -13.95 9.68 8.93
C ALA A 175 -14.87 9.32 10.09
N VAL A 176 -14.52 8.29 10.86
CA VAL A 176 -15.27 7.90 12.06
C VAL A 176 -15.36 9.04 13.07
N ASN A 177 -14.23 9.73 13.35
CA ASN A 177 -14.22 10.82 14.30
C ASN A 177 -15.19 11.93 13.88
N ARG A 178 -15.18 12.31 12.60
CA ARG A 178 -16.12 13.32 12.07
C ARG A 178 -17.57 12.85 12.12
N ALA A 179 -17.84 11.62 11.74
CA ALA A 179 -19.16 11.01 11.81
C ALA A 179 -19.73 10.98 13.25
N MET A 180 -18.84 10.84 14.23
CA MET A 180 -19.22 10.86 15.65
C MET A 180 -19.23 12.29 16.27
N GLY A 181 -19.10 13.33 15.46
CA GLY A 181 -19.15 14.73 15.89
C GLY A 181 -17.81 15.34 16.33
N GLY A 182 -16.70 14.65 16.09
CA GLY A 182 -15.35 15.16 16.31
C GLY A 182 -14.83 16.03 15.15
N ASN A 183 -13.62 16.56 15.30
CA ASN A 183 -12.92 17.34 14.29
C ASN A 183 -11.41 17.06 14.37
N LEU A 184 -10.58 17.77 13.59
CA LEU A 184 -9.13 17.53 13.56
C LEU A 184 -8.41 17.95 14.85
N ASP A 185 -9.03 18.79 15.69
CA ASP A 185 -8.47 19.25 16.98
C ASP A 185 -9.03 18.43 18.17
N ASN A 186 -10.13 17.67 17.96
CA ASN A 186 -10.76 16.84 18.98
C ASN A 186 -11.08 15.46 18.39
N PHE A 187 -10.31 14.45 18.80
CA PHE A 187 -10.48 13.05 18.42
C PHE A 187 -11.19 12.18 19.48
N ASP A 188 -11.64 12.74 20.60
CA ASP A 188 -12.30 11.99 21.65
C ASP A 188 -13.53 11.19 21.15
N PRO A 189 -14.42 11.74 20.29
CA PRO A 189 -15.55 10.98 19.75
C PRO A 189 -15.11 9.74 18.96
N GLY A 190 -14.10 9.88 18.10
CA GLY A 190 -13.54 8.76 17.33
C GLY A 190 -12.86 7.72 18.24
N ILE A 191 -12.05 8.17 19.20
CA ILE A 191 -11.41 7.29 20.18
C ILE A 191 -12.47 6.47 20.95
N ASN A 192 -13.54 7.12 21.40
CA ASN A 192 -14.63 6.46 22.10
C ASN A 192 -15.38 5.45 21.21
N TYR A 193 -15.54 5.75 19.93
CA TYR A 193 -16.08 4.82 18.96
C TYR A 193 -15.18 3.57 18.83
N PHE A 194 -13.87 3.74 18.62
CA PHE A 194 -12.94 2.59 18.46
C PHE A 194 -12.82 1.78 19.74
N LYS A 195 -12.95 2.37 20.94
CA LYS A 195 -13.05 1.63 22.21
C LYS A 195 -14.26 0.70 22.22
N LYS A 196 -15.42 1.18 21.76
CA LYS A 196 -16.63 0.35 21.63
C LYS A 196 -16.48 -0.70 20.54
N LEU A 197 -15.89 -0.33 19.38
CA LEU A 197 -15.66 -1.26 18.29
C LEU A 197 -14.74 -2.41 18.68
N ALA A 198 -13.82 -2.18 19.62
CA ALA A 198 -12.94 -3.23 20.16
C ALA A 198 -13.72 -4.38 20.82
N GLU A 199 -14.93 -4.15 21.32
CA GLU A 199 -15.80 -5.18 21.89
C GLU A 199 -16.27 -6.20 20.82
N ASN A 200 -16.24 -5.80 19.55
CA ASN A 200 -16.53 -6.63 18.38
C ASN A 200 -15.30 -7.35 17.81
N ASP A 201 -14.18 -7.41 18.53
CA ASP A 201 -12.94 -8.11 18.13
C ASP A 201 -12.52 -7.80 16.69
N PRO A 202 -12.28 -6.53 16.32
CA PRO A 202 -11.94 -6.17 14.95
C PRO A 202 -10.56 -6.72 14.55
N ILE A 203 -10.42 -7.04 13.26
CA ILE A 203 -9.17 -7.49 12.66
C ILE A 203 -8.39 -6.25 12.22
N VAL A 204 -7.15 -6.08 12.71
CA VAL A 204 -6.32 -4.90 12.41
C VAL A 204 -5.04 -5.31 11.66
N PRO A 205 -5.12 -5.54 10.34
CA PRO A 205 -3.95 -5.88 9.54
C PRO A 205 -3.05 -4.66 9.34
N LYS A 206 -1.77 -4.93 9.09
CA LYS A 206 -0.77 -3.86 8.85
C LYS A 206 -0.67 -3.45 7.39
N GLN A 207 -1.16 -4.27 6.46
CA GLN A 207 -1.06 -4.05 5.02
C GLN A 207 -2.41 -4.30 4.34
N THR A 208 -2.50 -3.95 3.04
CA THR A 208 -3.72 -4.14 2.25
C THR A 208 -4.33 -5.53 2.43
N SER A 209 -5.63 -5.57 2.61
CA SER A 209 -6.39 -6.78 2.92
C SER A 209 -7.40 -7.16 1.84
N TYR A 210 -7.18 -6.69 0.59
CA TYR A 210 -8.06 -6.97 -0.55
C TYR A 210 -8.37 -8.47 -0.69
N ALA A 211 -7.33 -9.31 -0.73
CA ALA A 211 -7.51 -10.76 -0.86
C ALA A 211 -8.27 -11.38 0.32
N ARG A 212 -8.08 -10.84 1.53
CA ARG A 212 -8.78 -11.30 2.74
C ARG A 212 -10.27 -10.94 2.72
N VAL A 213 -10.66 -9.85 2.08
CA VAL A 213 -12.08 -9.56 1.84
C VAL A 213 -12.65 -10.52 0.81
N LEU A 214 -11.96 -10.75 -0.32
CA LEU A 214 -12.45 -11.67 -1.35
C LEU A 214 -12.60 -13.12 -0.83
N SER A 215 -11.70 -13.56 0.05
CA SER A 215 -11.78 -14.89 0.68
C SER A 215 -12.84 -14.97 1.78
N GLY A 216 -13.42 -13.86 2.22
CA GLY A 216 -14.36 -13.81 3.34
C GLY A 216 -13.72 -13.82 4.73
N GLU A 217 -12.39 -13.80 4.82
CA GLU A 217 -11.69 -13.72 6.11
C GLU A 217 -11.96 -12.40 6.85
N ILE A 218 -12.13 -11.32 6.10
CA ILE A 218 -12.58 -10.01 6.61
C ILE A 218 -13.86 -9.64 5.86
N PRO A 219 -15.04 -9.95 6.40
CA PRO A 219 -16.32 -9.68 5.73
C PRO A 219 -16.57 -8.20 5.46
N ILE A 220 -16.12 -7.30 6.33
CA ILE A 220 -16.35 -5.84 6.27
C ILE A 220 -15.02 -5.15 6.50
N LEU A 221 -14.48 -4.46 5.50
CA LEU A 221 -13.21 -3.73 5.59
C LEU A 221 -13.44 -2.23 5.36
N PHE A 222 -12.82 -1.38 6.20
CA PHE A 222 -12.70 0.04 5.89
C PHE A 222 -11.71 0.19 4.74
N ASP A 223 -12.22 0.56 3.57
CA ASP A 223 -11.39 0.65 2.37
C ASP A 223 -11.98 1.65 1.38
N TYR A 224 -11.29 1.87 0.28
CA TYR A 224 -11.71 2.77 -0.77
C TYR A 224 -12.58 2.07 -1.81
N ASP A 225 -13.45 2.84 -2.42
CA ASP A 225 -14.39 2.44 -3.48
C ASP A 225 -13.70 1.73 -4.66
N PHE A 226 -12.52 2.21 -5.10
CA PHE A 226 -11.81 1.62 -6.23
C PHE A 226 -11.40 0.16 -6.00
N ASN A 227 -11.09 -0.24 -4.76
CA ASN A 227 -10.80 -1.64 -4.42
C ASN A 227 -12.07 -2.48 -4.44
N ALA A 228 -13.17 -1.98 -3.89
CA ALA A 228 -14.46 -2.68 -3.95
C ALA A 228 -14.97 -2.82 -5.39
N TYR A 229 -14.84 -1.79 -6.21
CA TYR A 229 -15.22 -1.85 -7.63
C TYR A 229 -14.32 -2.80 -8.43
N ARG A 230 -13.03 -2.86 -8.12
CA ARG A 230 -12.17 -3.89 -8.68
C ARG A 230 -12.68 -5.29 -8.33
N GLY A 231 -12.96 -5.57 -7.07
CA GLY A 231 -13.51 -6.85 -6.63
C GLY A 231 -14.80 -7.21 -7.39
N LYS A 232 -15.71 -6.27 -7.49
CA LYS A 232 -17.00 -6.46 -8.15
C LYS A 232 -16.89 -6.63 -9.67
N TYR A 233 -16.16 -5.73 -10.34
CA TYR A 233 -16.22 -5.66 -11.81
C TYR A 233 -15.09 -6.44 -12.49
N LYS A 234 -13.91 -6.55 -11.90
CA LYS A 234 -12.78 -7.27 -12.45
C LYS A 234 -12.72 -8.72 -11.95
N ASP A 235 -12.77 -8.91 -10.64
CA ASP A 235 -12.62 -10.24 -10.04
C ASP A 235 -13.96 -10.97 -9.87
N LYS A 236 -15.11 -10.30 -10.21
CA LYS A 236 -16.47 -10.86 -10.23
C LYS A 236 -16.93 -11.43 -8.88
N ALA A 237 -16.37 -10.92 -7.79
CA ALA A 237 -16.77 -11.30 -6.43
C ALA A 237 -18.13 -10.69 -6.05
N ASN A 238 -18.88 -11.37 -5.19
CA ASN A 238 -20.13 -10.85 -4.63
C ASN A 238 -19.84 -9.85 -3.51
N VAL A 239 -19.37 -8.68 -3.91
CA VAL A 239 -19.00 -7.61 -3.00
C VAL A 239 -19.76 -6.33 -3.29
N VAL A 240 -19.95 -5.50 -2.28
CA VAL A 240 -20.54 -4.18 -2.37
C VAL A 240 -19.66 -3.14 -1.70
N PHE A 241 -19.76 -1.91 -2.17
CA PHE A 241 -19.21 -0.74 -1.49
C PHE A 241 -20.34 0.05 -0.86
N VAL A 242 -20.18 0.40 0.41
CA VAL A 242 -21.17 1.15 1.18
C VAL A 242 -20.55 2.45 1.66
N ILE A 243 -21.16 3.57 1.32
CA ILE A 243 -20.85 4.87 1.94
C ILE A 243 -21.70 4.96 3.20
N PRO A 244 -21.08 5.13 4.39
CA PRO A 244 -21.84 5.25 5.64
C PRO A 244 -22.79 6.46 5.61
N GLN A 245 -23.94 6.34 6.28
CA GLN A 245 -24.98 7.38 6.28
C GLN A 245 -24.54 8.68 6.97
N GLU A 246 -23.60 8.59 7.90
CA GLU A 246 -23.06 9.74 8.62
C GLU A 246 -21.97 10.48 7.80
N GLY A 247 -21.57 10.00 6.62
CA GLY A 247 -20.57 10.62 5.73
C GLY A 247 -19.21 9.94 5.75
#